data_b298c576712f1563db32e34d1c7120db
#
_entry.id   b298c576712f1563db32e34d1c7120db
#
_cell.length_a   1.000
_cell.length_b   1.000
_cell.length_c   1.000
_cell.angle_alpha   90.00
_cell.angle_beta   90.00
_cell.angle_gamma   90.00
#
_symmetry.space_group_name_H-M   'P 1'
#
loop_
_entity.id
_entity.type
_entity.pdbx_description
1 polymer ?
#
loop_
_entity_poly.entity_id
_entity_poly.type
_entity_poly.pdbx_seq_one_letter_code
_entity_poly.pdbx_strand_id
1 'polypeptide(L)'
;MPLSWNEIKDRALRFSRDWADESSEDAEAKSFLDAFFNVFGVPRKRVATFEQRIKKLDGRSGYIDLLWKGILLIEQKSRGKDLDRAYQQAKDYFPGIKDRDTPRYILVSDFARFRLYDLEEGKQHEFALAEFYKNVRLFGFIAGYQTTSYKEQDPVNIEAAERMGRLHDKLKDIGYQGHRLEIYLVRLLFCLFAEDTSIFERRQFQDLIEQRTSEDGADSAPWLESLFEVLNTPQDKRLKKLDEQLGAFPYVNGTLFAEQLPHAAFDTCMRQLLLDCCALDWSRISPAIFGSLFQSVMDATLRRNLGAHYTTEKNILKLIKPLFLDELRAEFERIKTHRKRLEEFHQHLARLTFLDPACGCGNFLVIAYRELRLLELDVLRALDKGEASLDVAQFNILCDVDQFYGIEIEEFPAQIAQTALWLMDHQMNMRVSEEFGKYFVRLPLRKSATILHGNALRTDWRGIVKPEALSYILGNPPFGGKQYRSIVQKADMAATFAGVSGAGVLDFVTTWYRKAADYMADNPTIKAAFVSTNSITQGEQVGILWPDLLKRGVKIHFAHR
;
A
#
# COMPACT_ATOMS: atom_id res chain seq x y z
N MET A 1 15.46 -13.87 0.57
CA MET A 1 15.61 -12.44 0.91
C MET A 1 16.25 -11.73 -0.27
N PRO A 2 15.76 -10.56 -0.68
CA PRO A 2 16.41 -9.75 -1.71
C PRO A 2 17.85 -9.42 -1.31
N LEU A 3 18.74 -9.39 -2.29
CA LEU A 3 20.13 -9.01 -2.09
C LEU A 3 20.26 -7.50 -1.83
N SER A 4 21.25 -7.08 -1.05
CA SER A 4 21.55 -5.65 -0.89
C SER A 4 22.06 -5.02 -2.20
N TRP A 5 21.87 -3.70 -2.38
CA TRP A 5 22.38 -2.99 -3.55
C TRP A 5 23.91 -3.10 -3.71
N ASN A 6 24.65 -3.18 -2.60
CA ASN A 6 26.10 -3.34 -2.67
C ASN A 6 26.46 -4.73 -3.20
N GLU A 7 25.78 -5.77 -2.75
CA GLU A 7 25.99 -7.12 -3.26
C GLU A 7 25.58 -7.24 -4.73
N ILE A 8 24.46 -6.61 -5.13
CA ILE A 8 24.02 -6.56 -6.53
C ILE A 8 25.07 -5.85 -7.38
N LYS A 9 25.64 -4.71 -6.91
CA LYS A 9 26.72 -4.01 -7.61
C LYS A 9 27.97 -4.85 -7.77
N ASP A 10 28.40 -5.56 -6.73
CA ASP A 10 29.57 -6.43 -6.77
C ASP A 10 29.37 -7.62 -7.74
N ARG A 11 28.17 -8.18 -7.76
CA ARG A 11 27.78 -9.23 -8.72
C ARG A 11 27.74 -8.67 -10.15
N ALA A 12 27.21 -7.45 -10.34
CA ALA A 12 27.18 -6.78 -11.64
C ALA A 12 28.57 -6.48 -12.18
N LEU A 13 29.52 -6.07 -11.31
CA LEU A 13 30.92 -5.88 -11.71
C LEU A 13 31.57 -7.19 -12.17
N ARG A 14 31.33 -8.30 -11.47
CA ARG A 14 31.80 -9.63 -11.90
C ARG A 14 31.18 -10.03 -13.21
N PHE A 15 29.86 -9.95 -13.32
CA PHE A 15 29.11 -10.23 -14.55
C PHE A 15 29.67 -9.43 -15.74
N SER A 16 29.91 -8.11 -15.57
CA SER A 16 30.44 -7.28 -16.65
C SER A 16 31.85 -7.71 -17.12
N ARG A 17 32.66 -8.28 -16.23
CA ARG A 17 33.99 -8.82 -16.58
C ARG A 17 33.91 -10.16 -17.27
N ASP A 18 33.07 -11.05 -16.75
CA ASP A 18 32.91 -12.42 -17.25
C ASP A 18 32.36 -12.45 -18.67
N TRP A 19 31.56 -11.45 -19.04
CA TRP A 19 30.89 -11.35 -20.34
C TRP A 19 31.47 -10.28 -21.27
N ALA A 20 32.61 -9.68 -20.93
CA ALA A 20 33.20 -8.57 -21.67
C ALA A 20 33.53 -8.91 -23.14
N ASP A 21 33.97 -10.13 -23.41
CA ASP A 21 34.43 -10.58 -24.71
C ASP A 21 33.40 -11.43 -25.49
N GLU A 22 32.19 -11.68 -24.88
CA GLU A 22 31.16 -12.50 -25.53
C GLU A 22 30.48 -11.75 -26.67
N SER A 23 30.13 -12.48 -27.74
CA SER A 23 29.58 -11.88 -28.95
C SER A 23 28.50 -12.71 -29.66
N SER A 24 28.33 -14.00 -29.29
CA SER A 24 27.50 -14.95 -30.03
C SER A 24 26.15 -15.19 -29.33
N GLU A 25 25.08 -14.73 -29.98
CA GLU A 25 23.69 -14.95 -29.54
C GLU A 25 23.34 -16.45 -29.51
N ASP A 26 23.64 -17.16 -30.61
CA ASP A 26 23.24 -18.58 -30.75
C ASP A 26 23.92 -19.51 -29.73
N ALA A 27 25.15 -19.17 -29.31
CA ALA A 27 25.93 -20.00 -28.39
C ALA A 27 25.61 -19.68 -26.92
N GLU A 28 25.50 -18.42 -26.55
CA GLU A 28 25.61 -18.00 -25.14
C GLU A 28 24.43 -17.14 -24.62
N ALA A 29 23.41 -16.84 -25.44
CA ALA A 29 22.30 -15.96 -24.99
C ALA A 29 21.62 -16.50 -23.71
N LYS A 30 21.38 -17.80 -23.62
CA LYS A 30 20.73 -18.42 -22.46
C LYS A 30 21.58 -18.33 -21.21
N SER A 31 22.88 -18.64 -21.33
CA SER A 31 23.86 -18.57 -20.23
C SER A 31 24.01 -17.13 -19.73
N PHE A 32 24.09 -16.16 -20.65
CA PHE A 32 24.15 -14.74 -20.35
C PHE A 32 22.91 -14.25 -19.56
N LEU A 33 21.72 -14.61 -20.02
CA LEU A 33 20.49 -14.23 -19.34
C LEU A 33 20.30 -14.92 -17.98
N ASP A 34 20.70 -16.19 -17.84
CA ASP A 34 20.71 -16.85 -16.53
C ASP A 34 21.71 -16.15 -15.56
N ALA A 35 22.90 -15.78 -16.04
CA ALA A 35 23.87 -15.03 -15.25
C ALA A 35 23.37 -13.61 -14.91
N PHE A 36 22.68 -12.93 -15.84
CA PHE A 36 22.07 -11.63 -15.60
C PHE A 36 21.04 -11.67 -14.45
N PHE A 37 20.13 -12.62 -14.43
CA PHE A 37 19.17 -12.78 -13.33
C PHE A 37 19.87 -13.12 -12.00
N ASN A 38 20.94 -13.92 -12.04
CA ASN A 38 21.72 -14.26 -10.85
C ASN A 38 22.40 -13.04 -10.20
N VAL A 39 22.67 -11.97 -10.96
CA VAL A 39 23.15 -10.70 -10.38
C VAL A 39 22.18 -10.19 -9.31
N PHE A 40 20.88 -10.33 -9.55
CA PHE A 40 19.81 -9.88 -8.65
C PHE A 40 19.38 -10.95 -7.63
N GLY A 41 20.05 -12.13 -7.62
CA GLY A 41 19.71 -13.22 -6.71
C GLY A 41 18.44 -13.97 -7.07
N VAL A 42 17.93 -13.77 -8.28
CA VAL A 42 16.70 -14.38 -8.77
C VAL A 42 17.05 -15.53 -9.73
N PRO A 43 16.69 -16.79 -9.42
CA PRO A 43 16.83 -17.87 -10.37
C PRO A 43 15.85 -17.68 -11.53
N ARG A 44 16.34 -17.41 -12.74
CA ARG A 44 15.50 -17.18 -13.92
C ARG A 44 14.42 -18.27 -14.10
N LYS A 45 14.73 -19.55 -13.85
CA LYS A 45 13.78 -20.67 -14.00
C LYS A 45 12.50 -20.52 -13.17
N ARG A 46 12.52 -19.71 -12.10
CA ARG A 46 11.35 -19.45 -11.27
C ARG A 46 10.43 -18.37 -11.83
N VAL A 47 10.95 -17.47 -12.66
CA VAL A 47 10.24 -16.25 -13.03
C VAL A 47 10.01 -16.09 -14.53
N ALA A 48 10.81 -16.73 -15.39
CA ALA A 48 10.76 -16.49 -16.83
C ALA A 48 11.01 -17.76 -17.66
N THR A 49 10.43 -17.78 -18.86
CA THR A 49 10.58 -18.88 -19.84
C THR A 49 11.40 -18.43 -21.03
N PHE A 50 12.25 -19.32 -21.54
CA PHE A 50 12.97 -19.13 -22.81
C PHE A 50 12.14 -19.60 -24.00
N GLU A 51 12.40 -18.98 -25.16
CA GLU A 51 11.92 -19.43 -26.48
C GLU A 51 10.41 -19.68 -26.52
N GLN A 52 9.64 -18.77 -25.91
CA GLN A 52 8.19 -18.89 -25.95
C GLN A 52 7.69 -18.66 -27.38
N ARG A 53 7.03 -19.69 -27.95
CA ARG A 53 6.44 -19.61 -29.28
C ARG A 53 5.20 -18.73 -29.26
N ILE A 54 5.16 -17.70 -30.11
CA ILE A 54 4.05 -16.76 -30.21
C ILE A 54 3.66 -16.59 -31.68
N LYS A 55 2.37 -16.33 -31.96
CA LYS A 55 1.89 -15.90 -33.26
C LYS A 55 2.02 -14.39 -33.40
N LYS A 56 2.74 -13.90 -34.41
CA LYS A 56 2.85 -12.49 -34.77
C LYS A 56 1.59 -11.98 -35.48
N LEU A 57 1.47 -10.66 -35.59
CA LEU A 57 0.40 -9.99 -36.36
C LEU A 57 0.27 -10.50 -37.81
N ASP A 58 1.38 -10.86 -38.44
CA ASP A 58 1.42 -11.40 -39.82
C ASP A 58 1.05 -12.89 -39.92
N GLY A 59 0.63 -13.52 -38.80
CA GLY A 59 0.27 -14.93 -38.72
C GLY A 59 1.44 -15.90 -38.65
N ARG A 60 2.69 -15.42 -38.74
CA ARG A 60 3.90 -16.24 -38.60
C ARG A 60 4.19 -16.55 -37.15
N SER A 61 4.79 -17.70 -36.89
CA SER A 61 5.29 -18.03 -35.56
C SER A 61 6.63 -17.32 -35.33
N GLY A 62 6.79 -16.71 -34.16
CA GLY A 62 8.05 -16.18 -33.66
C GLY A 62 8.39 -16.79 -32.31
N TYR A 63 9.63 -16.61 -31.87
CA TYR A 63 10.11 -17.05 -30.56
C TYR A 63 10.63 -15.82 -29.83
N ILE A 64 10.16 -15.65 -28.59
CA ILE A 64 10.70 -14.62 -27.67
C ILE A 64 11.88 -15.24 -26.94
N ASP A 65 13.03 -14.57 -26.92
CA ASP A 65 14.22 -15.10 -26.26
C ASP A 65 14.00 -15.36 -24.78
N LEU A 66 13.35 -14.40 -24.07
CA LEU A 66 12.91 -14.58 -22.69
C LEU A 66 11.65 -13.76 -22.40
N LEU A 67 10.65 -14.41 -21.81
CA LEU A 67 9.45 -13.73 -21.32
C LEU A 67 9.24 -14.02 -19.83
N TRP A 68 9.24 -12.94 -19.04
CA TRP A 68 8.68 -12.89 -17.70
C TRP A 68 7.33 -12.20 -17.78
N LYS A 69 6.28 -12.99 -17.75
CA LYS A 69 4.89 -12.54 -18.00
C LYS A 69 4.52 -11.34 -17.13
N GLY A 70 3.92 -10.33 -17.74
CA GLY A 70 3.50 -9.09 -17.10
C GLY A 70 4.65 -8.15 -16.70
N ILE A 71 5.92 -8.53 -16.86
CA ILE A 71 7.04 -7.78 -16.30
C ILE A 71 8.07 -7.40 -17.31
N LEU A 72 8.73 -8.40 -17.92
CA LEU A 72 9.93 -8.17 -18.73
C LEU A 72 9.94 -9.09 -19.94
N LEU A 73 10.12 -8.50 -21.10
CA LEU A 73 10.47 -9.19 -22.32
C LEU A 73 11.93 -8.86 -22.64
N ILE A 74 12.76 -9.87 -22.90
CA ILE A 74 14.13 -9.67 -23.34
C ILE A 74 14.31 -10.19 -24.76
N GLU A 75 14.94 -9.39 -25.60
CA GLU A 75 15.40 -9.75 -26.93
C GLU A 75 16.91 -9.58 -26.96
N GLN A 76 17.65 -10.70 -27.06
CA GLN A 76 19.10 -10.74 -27.12
C GLN A 76 19.56 -10.78 -28.56
N LYS A 77 20.64 -10.06 -28.88
CA LYS A 77 21.26 -10.03 -30.20
C LYS A 77 22.76 -10.23 -30.14
N SER A 78 23.34 -10.71 -31.22
CA SER A 78 24.79 -10.77 -31.37
C SER A 78 25.40 -9.36 -31.33
N ARG A 79 26.63 -9.25 -30.83
CA ARG A 79 27.33 -7.98 -30.62
C ARG A 79 27.35 -7.10 -31.89
N GLY A 80 27.01 -5.81 -31.69
CA GLY A 80 27.01 -4.80 -32.73
C GLY A 80 25.75 -4.78 -33.60
N LYS A 81 24.74 -5.59 -33.30
CA LYS A 81 23.45 -5.55 -33.99
C LYS A 81 22.65 -4.31 -33.62
N ASP A 82 21.69 -3.96 -34.48
CA ASP A 82 20.79 -2.83 -34.31
C ASP A 82 19.76 -3.09 -33.22
N LEU A 83 19.85 -2.34 -32.11
CA LEU A 83 18.94 -2.45 -30.97
C LEU A 83 17.56 -1.84 -31.24
N ASP A 84 17.42 -0.89 -32.18
CA ASP A 84 16.10 -0.35 -32.57
C ASP A 84 15.30 -1.42 -33.30
N ARG A 85 15.96 -2.18 -34.19
CA ARG A 85 15.33 -3.31 -34.87
C ARG A 85 14.95 -4.42 -33.89
N ALA A 86 15.79 -4.69 -32.88
CA ALA A 86 15.47 -5.67 -31.82
C ALA A 86 14.26 -5.23 -30.99
N TYR A 87 14.15 -3.95 -30.69
CA TYR A 87 13.00 -3.40 -29.99
C TYR A 87 11.69 -3.51 -30.81
N GLN A 88 11.73 -3.21 -32.11
CA GLN A 88 10.56 -3.39 -32.98
C GLN A 88 10.16 -4.87 -33.04
N GLN A 89 11.12 -5.79 -33.13
CA GLN A 89 10.85 -7.22 -33.09
C GLN A 89 10.16 -7.63 -31.78
N ALA A 90 10.62 -7.10 -30.63
CA ALA A 90 9.99 -7.34 -29.32
C ALA A 90 8.52 -6.87 -29.30
N LYS A 91 8.23 -5.70 -29.88
CA LYS A 91 6.86 -5.17 -29.98
C LYS A 91 5.96 -6.00 -30.90
N ASP A 92 6.49 -6.59 -31.96
CA ASP A 92 5.74 -7.43 -32.90
C ASP A 92 5.19 -8.71 -32.24
N TYR A 93 5.67 -9.06 -31.04
CA TYR A 93 5.16 -10.21 -30.26
C TYR A 93 3.91 -9.87 -29.43
N PHE A 94 3.65 -8.60 -29.10
CA PHE A 94 2.58 -8.19 -28.19
C PHE A 94 1.19 -8.68 -28.57
N PRO A 95 0.78 -8.65 -29.86
CA PRO A 95 -0.53 -9.15 -30.25
C PRO A 95 -0.74 -10.65 -29.98
N GLY A 96 0.33 -11.40 -29.79
CA GLY A 96 0.28 -12.82 -29.44
C GLY A 96 0.35 -13.10 -27.92
N ILE A 97 0.55 -12.06 -27.11
CA ILE A 97 0.60 -12.14 -25.65
C ILE A 97 -0.79 -11.75 -25.12
N LYS A 98 -1.32 -12.48 -24.14
CA LYS A 98 -2.57 -12.10 -23.47
C LYS A 98 -2.38 -10.75 -22.77
N ASP A 99 -3.39 -9.89 -22.76
CA ASP A 99 -3.32 -8.55 -22.15
C ASP A 99 -2.73 -8.57 -20.73
N ARG A 100 -3.14 -9.54 -19.92
CA ARG A 100 -2.64 -9.74 -18.54
C ARG A 100 -1.18 -10.17 -18.42
N ASP A 101 -0.61 -10.72 -19.49
CA ASP A 101 0.77 -11.23 -19.57
C ASP A 101 1.69 -10.22 -20.29
N THR A 102 1.16 -9.08 -20.75
CA THR A 102 1.89 -8.03 -21.48
C THR A 102 2.97 -7.42 -20.58
N PRO A 103 4.25 -7.45 -21.00
CA PRO A 103 5.34 -6.99 -20.13
C PRO A 103 5.35 -5.45 -20.04
N ARG A 104 5.64 -4.93 -18.83
CA ARG A 104 5.89 -3.51 -18.59
C ARG A 104 7.22 -3.06 -19.19
N TYR A 105 8.26 -3.91 -19.07
CA TYR A 105 9.59 -3.59 -19.52
C TYR A 105 9.99 -4.39 -20.74
N ILE A 106 10.72 -3.74 -21.66
CA ILE A 106 11.44 -4.42 -22.74
C ILE A 106 12.93 -4.15 -22.54
N LEU A 107 13.72 -5.21 -22.47
CA LEU A 107 15.17 -5.13 -22.46
C LEU A 107 15.71 -5.68 -23.80
N VAL A 108 16.46 -4.88 -24.51
CA VAL A 108 17.23 -5.35 -25.66
C VAL A 108 18.72 -5.25 -25.37
N SER A 109 19.48 -6.28 -25.72
CA SER A 109 20.91 -6.35 -25.46
C SER A 109 21.67 -7.00 -26.62
N ASP A 110 22.94 -6.60 -26.78
CA ASP A 110 23.88 -7.20 -27.74
C ASP A 110 25.19 -7.64 -27.06
N PHE A 111 25.12 -8.10 -25.81
CA PHE A 111 26.23 -8.40 -24.91
C PHE A 111 27.07 -7.18 -24.51
N ALA A 112 27.26 -6.20 -25.40
CA ALA A 112 28.06 -4.99 -25.12
C ALA A 112 27.20 -3.85 -24.56
N ARG A 113 25.94 -3.79 -24.91
CA ARG A 113 25.00 -2.72 -24.55
C ARG A 113 23.68 -3.28 -24.06
N PHE A 114 23.09 -2.54 -23.14
CA PHE A 114 21.74 -2.75 -22.65
C PHE A 114 20.89 -1.53 -22.99
N ARG A 115 19.66 -1.76 -23.45
CA ARG A 115 18.67 -0.73 -23.62
C ARG A 115 17.35 -1.19 -22.99
N LEU A 116 16.98 -0.56 -21.89
CA LEU A 116 15.76 -0.83 -21.12
C LEU A 116 14.69 0.20 -21.47
N TYR A 117 13.51 -0.27 -21.83
CA TYR A 117 12.33 0.55 -22.06
C TYR A 117 11.32 0.30 -20.93
N ASP A 118 10.84 1.35 -20.26
CA ASP A 118 9.64 1.33 -19.42
C ASP A 118 8.47 1.79 -20.27
N LEU A 119 7.58 0.90 -20.62
CA LEU A 119 6.44 1.15 -21.51
C LEU A 119 5.34 1.97 -20.84
N GLU A 120 5.24 1.97 -19.51
CA GLU A 120 4.26 2.76 -18.76
C GLU A 120 4.71 4.22 -18.60
N GLU A 121 6.00 4.43 -18.29
CA GLU A 121 6.54 5.78 -18.14
C GLU A 121 7.02 6.41 -19.45
N GLY A 122 7.08 5.61 -20.53
CA GLY A 122 7.60 6.03 -21.81
C GLY A 122 9.09 6.40 -21.77
N LYS A 123 9.85 5.86 -20.81
CA LYS A 123 11.28 6.14 -20.61
C LYS A 123 12.16 5.09 -21.26
N GLN A 124 13.32 5.53 -21.71
CA GLN A 124 14.36 4.68 -22.28
C GLN A 124 15.70 4.96 -21.60
N HIS A 125 16.42 3.89 -21.24
CA HIS A 125 17.76 3.96 -20.68
C HIS A 125 18.69 3.07 -21.47
N GLU A 126 19.82 3.62 -21.95
CA GLU A 126 20.86 2.88 -22.66
C GLU A 126 22.20 3.06 -21.96
N PHE A 127 22.96 1.97 -21.81
CA PHE A 127 24.29 1.97 -21.19
C PHE A 127 25.11 0.76 -21.66
N ALA A 128 26.44 0.88 -21.58
CA ALA A 128 27.35 -0.20 -21.90
C ALA A 128 27.41 -1.25 -20.79
N LEU A 129 27.73 -2.51 -21.14
CA LEU A 129 27.95 -3.59 -20.18
C LEU A 129 28.92 -3.18 -19.05
N ALA A 130 29.99 -2.47 -19.37
CA ALA A 130 30.98 -1.97 -18.39
C ALA A 130 30.39 -1.01 -17.35
N GLU A 131 29.26 -0.37 -17.66
CA GLU A 131 28.55 0.55 -16.77
C GLU A 131 27.35 -0.08 -16.06
N PHE A 132 27.11 -1.36 -16.28
CA PHE A 132 25.96 -2.07 -15.70
C PHE A 132 25.87 -1.91 -14.18
N TYR A 133 27.00 -2.02 -13.47
CA TYR A 133 27.06 -1.85 -12.02
C TYR A 133 26.58 -0.47 -11.51
N LYS A 134 26.67 0.58 -12.35
CA LYS A 134 26.15 1.92 -12.03
C LYS A 134 24.64 2.00 -12.24
N ASN A 135 24.10 1.15 -13.13
CA ASN A 135 22.72 1.17 -13.61
C ASN A 135 21.85 0.05 -13.03
N VAL A 136 22.35 -0.73 -12.04
CA VAL A 136 21.60 -1.85 -11.44
C VAL A 136 20.27 -1.43 -10.83
N ARG A 137 20.13 -0.17 -10.38
CA ARG A 137 18.89 0.36 -9.82
C ARG A 137 17.74 0.42 -10.84
N LEU A 138 18.03 0.55 -12.13
CA LEU A 138 17.03 0.48 -13.21
C LEU A 138 16.30 -0.88 -13.26
N PHE A 139 16.93 -1.92 -12.71
CA PHE A 139 16.42 -3.28 -12.64
C PHE A 139 15.91 -3.66 -11.24
N GLY A 140 15.60 -2.66 -10.42
CA GLY A 140 15.05 -2.87 -9.06
C GLY A 140 13.85 -3.79 -9.04
N PHE A 141 13.03 -3.76 -10.09
CA PHE A 141 11.88 -4.63 -10.27
C PHE A 141 12.24 -6.14 -10.34
N ILE A 142 13.47 -6.50 -10.75
CA ILE A 142 13.95 -7.90 -10.73
C ILE A 142 14.27 -8.33 -9.31
N ALA A 143 14.91 -7.46 -8.52
CA ALA A 143 15.32 -7.74 -7.15
C ALA A 143 14.17 -7.58 -6.13
N GLY A 144 12.95 -7.24 -6.57
CA GLY A 144 11.81 -6.97 -5.70
C GLY A 144 11.79 -5.56 -5.10
N TYR A 145 12.64 -4.65 -5.58
CA TYR A 145 12.59 -3.23 -5.27
C TYR A 145 11.74 -2.51 -6.32
N GLN A 146 10.59 -1.98 -5.92
CA GLN A 146 9.72 -1.21 -6.81
C GLN A 146 9.56 0.21 -6.30
N THR A 147 9.85 1.20 -7.16
CA THR A 147 9.46 2.59 -6.96
C THR A 147 8.05 2.78 -7.52
N THR A 148 7.09 3.01 -6.66
CA THR A 148 5.74 3.34 -7.09
C THR A 148 5.46 4.80 -6.78
N SER A 149 5.18 5.60 -7.81
CA SER A 149 4.66 6.96 -7.64
C SER A 149 3.13 6.89 -7.68
N TYR A 150 2.48 7.25 -6.58
CA TYR A 150 1.02 7.30 -6.52
C TYR A 150 0.50 8.53 -7.25
N LYS A 151 -0.42 8.32 -8.18
CA LYS A 151 -1.22 9.39 -8.76
C LYS A 151 -2.64 9.26 -8.22
N GLU A 152 -3.18 10.34 -7.66
CA GLU A 152 -4.51 10.38 -7.04
C GLU A 152 -5.65 9.96 -7.99
N GLN A 153 -5.43 10.07 -9.29
CA GLN A 153 -6.37 9.71 -10.35
C GLN A 153 -5.77 8.67 -11.30
N ASP A 154 -5.05 7.69 -10.76
CA ASP A 154 -4.56 6.60 -11.61
C ASP A 154 -5.76 5.77 -12.09
N PRO A 155 -5.91 5.53 -13.40
CA PRO A 155 -6.97 4.68 -13.96
C PRO A 155 -7.05 3.29 -13.31
N VAL A 156 -5.93 2.76 -12.82
CA VAL A 156 -5.86 1.47 -12.13
C VAL A 156 -6.77 1.42 -10.90
N ASN A 157 -6.97 2.56 -10.21
CA ASN A 157 -7.85 2.63 -9.04
C ASN A 157 -9.32 2.36 -9.39
N ILE A 158 -9.77 2.91 -10.53
CA ILE A 158 -11.14 2.71 -11.03
C ILE A 158 -11.31 1.26 -11.47
N GLU A 159 -10.34 0.75 -12.21
CA GLU A 159 -10.37 -0.62 -12.72
C GLU A 159 -10.34 -1.66 -11.59
N ALA A 160 -9.54 -1.44 -10.55
CA ALA A 160 -9.50 -2.28 -9.36
C ALA A 160 -10.86 -2.30 -8.63
N ALA A 161 -11.49 -1.13 -8.45
CA ALA A 161 -12.82 -1.03 -7.84
C ALA A 161 -13.90 -1.74 -8.66
N GLU A 162 -13.86 -1.61 -10.00
CA GLU A 162 -14.81 -2.28 -10.87
C GLU A 162 -14.64 -3.80 -10.85
N ARG A 163 -13.40 -4.32 -10.92
CA ARG A 163 -13.13 -5.76 -10.91
C ARG A 163 -13.51 -6.39 -9.57
N MET A 164 -13.05 -5.80 -8.45
CA MET A 164 -13.44 -6.24 -7.11
C MET A 164 -14.95 -6.13 -6.88
N GLY A 165 -15.59 -5.07 -7.40
CA GLY A 165 -17.03 -4.89 -7.31
C GLY A 165 -17.81 -5.97 -8.03
N ARG A 166 -17.37 -6.42 -9.20
CA ARG A 166 -17.99 -7.54 -9.92
C ARG A 166 -17.87 -8.84 -9.12
N LEU A 167 -16.70 -9.09 -8.51
CA LEU A 167 -16.51 -10.27 -7.66
C LEU A 167 -17.40 -10.21 -6.42
N HIS A 168 -17.52 -9.03 -5.76
CA HIS A 168 -18.44 -8.80 -4.66
C HIS A 168 -19.88 -9.15 -5.03
N ASP A 169 -20.37 -8.63 -6.18
CA ASP A 169 -21.75 -8.84 -6.60
C ASP A 169 -22.02 -10.33 -6.86
N LYS A 170 -21.09 -11.03 -7.50
CA LYS A 170 -21.20 -12.47 -7.73
C LYS A 170 -21.25 -13.29 -6.43
N LEU A 171 -20.37 -12.95 -5.46
CA LEU A 171 -20.41 -13.59 -4.13
C LEU A 171 -21.74 -13.31 -3.41
N LYS A 172 -22.26 -12.09 -3.53
CA LYS A 172 -23.55 -11.71 -2.97
C LYS A 172 -24.73 -12.44 -3.60
N ASP A 173 -24.70 -12.62 -4.92
CA ASP A 173 -25.74 -13.31 -5.70
C ASP A 173 -25.89 -14.78 -5.27
N ILE A 174 -24.81 -15.46 -4.90
CA ILE A 174 -24.84 -16.84 -4.37
C ILE A 174 -25.21 -16.93 -2.89
N GLY A 175 -25.56 -15.79 -2.25
CA GLY A 175 -25.97 -15.73 -0.84
C GLY A 175 -24.81 -15.60 0.16
N TYR A 176 -23.58 -15.33 -0.30
CA TYR A 176 -22.44 -15.03 0.56
C TYR A 176 -22.50 -13.54 0.92
N GLN A 177 -23.04 -13.20 2.10
CA GLN A 177 -23.44 -11.83 2.46
C GLN A 177 -22.99 -11.43 3.87
N GLY A 178 -23.03 -10.12 4.15
CA GLY A 178 -22.72 -9.51 5.45
C GLY A 178 -21.26 -9.68 5.85
N HIS A 179 -21.02 -9.75 7.14
CA HIS A 179 -19.68 -9.81 7.75
C HIS A 179 -18.71 -10.80 7.04
N ARG A 180 -19.17 -12.01 6.73
CA ARG A 180 -18.34 -13.02 6.03
C ARG A 180 -17.88 -12.59 4.63
N LEU A 181 -18.74 -11.92 3.86
CA LEU A 181 -18.39 -11.39 2.54
C LEU A 181 -17.34 -10.28 2.66
N GLU A 182 -17.53 -9.41 3.62
CA GLU A 182 -16.67 -8.27 3.89
C GLU A 182 -15.25 -8.73 4.24
N ILE A 183 -15.11 -9.63 5.22
CA ILE A 183 -13.79 -10.20 5.60
C ILE A 183 -13.15 -10.96 4.44
N TYR A 184 -13.95 -11.74 3.70
CA TYR A 184 -13.43 -12.51 2.57
C TYR A 184 -12.81 -11.62 1.50
N LEU A 185 -13.48 -10.52 1.17
CA LEU A 185 -12.96 -9.54 0.21
C LEU A 185 -11.70 -8.82 0.72
N VAL A 186 -11.64 -8.49 2.02
CA VAL A 186 -10.41 -7.90 2.60
C VAL A 186 -9.24 -8.88 2.52
N ARG A 187 -9.47 -10.18 2.76
CA ARG A 187 -8.45 -11.23 2.61
C ARG A 187 -7.96 -11.36 1.18
N LEU A 188 -8.87 -11.34 0.20
CA LEU A 188 -8.49 -11.36 -1.21
C LEU A 188 -7.71 -10.11 -1.61
N LEU A 189 -8.16 -8.93 -1.20
CA LEU A 189 -7.44 -7.69 -1.42
C LEU A 189 -6.03 -7.73 -0.82
N PHE A 190 -5.91 -8.23 0.41
CA PHE A 190 -4.62 -8.43 1.04
C PHE A 190 -3.71 -9.32 0.18
N CYS A 191 -4.20 -10.46 -0.30
CA CYS A 191 -3.42 -11.38 -1.13
C CYS A 191 -2.96 -10.74 -2.45
N LEU A 192 -3.84 -10.00 -3.11
CA LEU A 192 -3.54 -9.26 -4.34
C LEU A 192 -2.44 -8.22 -4.11
N PHE A 193 -2.58 -7.45 -3.03
CA PHE A 193 -1.59 -6.44 -2.67
C PHE A 193 -0.26 -7.06 -2.22
N ALA A 194 -0.31 -8.14 -1.43
CA ALA A 194 0.86 -8.83 -0.90
C ALA A 194 1.75 -9.39 -2.02
N GLU A 195 1.16 -9.83 -3.12
CA GLU A 195 1.86 -10.30 -4.30
C GLU A 195 2.66 -9.19 -4.97
N ASP A 196 2.04 -8.04 -5.20
CA ASP A 196 2.65 -6.94 -5.94
C ASP A 196 3.59 -6.07 -5.09
N THR A 197 3.55 -6.24 -3.77
CA THR A 197 4.43 -5.50 -2.84
C THR A 197 5.52 -6.36 -2.20
N SER A 198 5.82 -7.52 -2.79
CA SER A 198 6.91 -8.42 -2.37
C SER A 198 6.76 -9.02 -0.96
N ILE A 199 5.54 -9.07 -0.41
CA ILE A 199 5.22 -9.89 0.77
C ILE A 199 5.16 -11.35 0.34
N PHE A 200 4.50 -11.62 -0.78
CA PHE A 200 4.55 -12.89 -1.48
C PHE A 200 5.63 -12.86 -2.57
N GLU A 201 6.08 -14.02 -3.03
CA GLU A 201 6.84 -14.09 -4.26
C GLU A 201 5.94 -13.65 -5.42
N ARG A 202 6.53 -13.02 -6.43
CA ARG A 202 5.77 -12.47 -7.54
C ARG A 202 5.00 -13.56 -8.28
N ARG A 203 3.72 -13.33 -8.58
CA ARG A 203 2.76 -14.29 -9.14
C ARG A 203 2.48 -15.53 -8.27
N GLN A 204 2.90 -15.55 -7.03
CA GLN A 204 2.71 -16.71 -6.15
C GLN A 204 1.23 -16.98 -5.89
N PHE A 205 0.43 -15.94 -5.65
CA PHE A 205 -1.01 -16.05 -5.46
C PHE A 205 -1.73 -16.36 -6.77
N GLN A 206 -1.38 -15.64 -7.84
CA GLN A 206 -1.94 -15.88 -9.17
C GLN A 206 -1.64 -17.31 -9.65
N ASP A 207 -0.39 -17.78 -9.52
CA ASP A 207 0.02 -19.11 -9.93
C ASP A 207 -0.67 -20.21 -9.09
N LEU A 208 -0.93 -19.98 -7.81
CA LEU A 208 -1.74 -20.89 -6.99
C LEU A 208 -3.13 -21.06 -7.58
N ILE A 209 -3.82 -19.96 -7.92
CA ILE A 209 -5.16 -20.00 -8.51
C ILE A 209 -5.12 -20.61 -9.92
N GLU A 210 -4.15 -20.24 -10.77
CA GLU A 210 -4.06 -20.75 -12.14
C GLU A 210 -3.78 -22.26 -12.19
N GLN A 211 -2.89 -22.76 -11.34
CA GLN A 211 -2.33 -24.10 -11.45
C GLN A 211 -3.02 -25.13 -10.56
N ARG A 212 -3.62 -24.71 -9.44
CA ARG A 212 -4.21 -25.59 -8.44
C ARG A 212 -5.72 -25.66 -8.48
N THR A 213 -6.37 -24.68 -9.12
CA THR A 213 -7.83 -24.70 -9.21
C THR A 213 -8.30 -25.11 -10.59
N SER A 214 -9.40 -25.87 -10.63
CA SER A 214 -10.05 -26.30 -11.85
C SER A 214 -10.68 -25.11 -12.62
N GLU A 215 -10.81 -25.25 -13.94
CA GLU A 215 -11.35 -24.18 -14.79
C GLU A 215 -12.81 -23.82 -14.46
N ASP A 216 -13.58 -24.77 -13.93
CA ASP A 216 -14.96 -24.57 -13.49
C ASP A 216 -15.06 -23.79 -12.16
N GLY A 217 -13.94 -23.60 -11.46
CA GLY A 217 -13.85 -22.83 -10.22
C GLY A 217 -14.33 -23.57 -8.97
N ALA A 218 -14.87 -24.78 -9.08
CA ALA A 218 -15.54 -25.49 -7.98
C ALA A 218 -14.63 -25.74 -6.75
N ASP A 219 -13.33 -25.87 -6.95
CA ASP A 219 -12.32 -26.12 -5.91
C ASP A 219 -11.55 -24.83 -5.50
N SER A 220 -11.90 -23.67 -6.06
CA SER A 220 -11.20 -22.41 -5.74
C SER A 220 -11.34 -22.02 -4.26
N ALA A 221 -12.53 -22.19 -3.68
CA ALA A 221 -12.76 -21.84 -2.28
C ALA A 221 -11.94 -22.71 -1.31
N PRO A 222 -11.89 -24.04 -1.41
CA PRO A 222 -11.02 -24.88 -0.60
C PRO A 222 -9.53 -24.47 -0.66
N TRP A 223 -9.02 -24.12 -1.84
CA TRP A 223 -7.64 -23.66 -1.99
C TRP A 223 -7.38 -22.30 -1.33
N LEU A 224 -8.31 -21.36 -1.46
CA LEU A 224 -8.24 -20.05 -0.80
C LEU A 224 -8.27 -20.18 0.72
N GLU A 225 -9.11 -21.04 1.26
CA GLU A 225 -9.18 -21.28 2.70
C GLU A 225 -7.92 -21.95 3.24
N SER A 226 -7.39 -22.94 2.51
CA SER A 226 -6.10 -23.54 2.84
C SER A 226 -4.99 -22.50 2.83
N LEU A 227 -5.01 -21.55 1.89
CA LEU A 227 -4.10 -20.42 1.88
C LEU A 227 -4.30 -19.52 3.12
N PHE A 228 -5.53 -19.15 3.45
CA PHE A 228 -5.80 -18.32 4.63
C PHE A 228 -5.37 -18.99 5.93
N GLU A 229 -5.53 -20.30 6.05
CA GLU A 229 -5.02 -21.06 7.18
C GLU A 229 -3.48 -21.04 7.24
N VAL A 230 -2.80 -21.19 6.11
CA VAL A 230 -1.33 -21.11 6.01
C VAL A 230 -0.84 -19.73 6.40
N LEU A 231 -1.51 -18.66 5.91
CA LEU A 231 -1.16 -17.28 6.26
C LEU A 231 -1.35 -17.00 7.76
N ASN A 232 -2.28 -17.69 8.42
CA ASN A 232 -2.53 -17.57 9.87
C ASN A 232 -1.66 -18.49 10.73
N THR A 233 -0.92 -19.44 10.13
CA THR A 233 -0.19 -20.46 10.89
C THR A 233 1.33 -20.24 10.80
N PRO A 234 2.04 -20.04 11.94
CA PRO A 234 3.49 -19.97 11.97
C PRO A 234 4.14 -21.17 11.31
N GLN A 235 5.27 -20.97 10.62
CA GLN A 235 5.93 -22.04 9.83
C GLN A 235 6.26 -23.28 10.63
N ASP A 236 6.67 -23.11 11.90
CA ASP A 236 7.01 -24.20 12.82
C ASP A 236 5.79 -25.02 13.28
N LYS A 237 4.58 -24.49 13.12
CA LYS A 237 3.30 -25.13 13.48
C LYS A 237 2.54 -25.72 12.31
N ARG A 238 3.05 -25.58 11.08
CA ARG A 238 2.40 -26.08 9.87
C ARG A 238 2.48 -27.61 9.76
N LEU A 239 1.52 -28.19 9.05
CA LEU A 239 1.50 -29.61 8.76
C LEU A 239 2.74 -30.02 7.93
N LYS A 240 3.38 -31.14 8.27
CA LYS A 240 4.60 -31.64 7.60
C LYS A 240 4.40 -32.05 6.13
N LYS A 241 3.16 -32.36 5.73
CA LYS A 241 2.79 -32.78 4.37
C LYS A 241 1.88 -31.76 3.69
N LEU A 242 2.12 -30.47 3.92
CA LEU A 242 1.43 -29.40 3.22
C LEU A 242 1.87 -29.37 1.75
N ASP A 243 0.95 -28.97 0.85
CA ASP A 243 1.29 -28.70 -0.55
C ASP A 243 2.47 -27.72 -0.63
N GLU A 244 3.42 -27.97 -1.55
CA GLU A 244 4.66 -27.19 -1.64
C GLU A 244 4.40 -25.72 -1.99
N GLN A 245 3.43 -25.43 -2.88
CA GLN A 245 3.07 -24.06 -3.24
C GLN A 245 2.41 -23.33 -2.06
N LEU A 246 1.51 -23.99 -1.33
CA LEU A 246 0.93 -23.41 -0.10
C LEU A 246 1.98 -23.21 0.99
N GLY A 247 2.88 -24.18 1.17
CA GLY A 247 3.95 -24.11 2.18
C GLY A 247 4.93 -22.96 1.96
N ALA A 248 5.08 -22.49 0.72
CA ALA A 248 5.96 -21.39 0.35
C ALA A 248 5.44 -20.01 0.78
N PHE A 249 4.13 -19.86 1.08
CA PHE A 249 3.59 -18.57 1.53
C PHE A 249 4.11 -18.20 2.92
N PRO A 250 4.37 -16.90 3.19
CA PRO A 250 4.83 -16.45 4.50
C PRO A 250 3.72 -16.59 5.56
N TYR A 251 4.11 -16.55 6.83
CA TYR A 251 3.19 -16.35 7.94
C TYR A 251 2.85 -14.86 8.06
N VAL A 252 1.56 -14.55 8.04
CA VAL A 252 1.04 -13.20 8.22
C VAL A 252 0.37 -13.13 9.59
N ASN A 253 1.10 -12.66 10.60
CA ASN A 253 0.58 -12.52 11.95
C ASN A 253 -0.53 -11.44 11.99
N GLY A 254 -1.68 -11.74 12.59
CA GLY A 254 -2.76 -10.76 12.81
C GLY A 254 -4.14 -11.38 12.84
N THR A 255 -5.14 -10.55 13.14
CA THR A 255 -6.52 -11.00 13.29
C THR A 255 -7.23 -11.26 11.95
N LEU A 256 -6.71 -10.73 10.83
CA LEU A 256 -7.35 -10.80 9.52
C LEU A 256 -7.69 -12.23 9.07
N PHE A 257 -6.79 -13.18 9.31
CA PHE A 257 -6.97 -14.58 8.90
C PHE A 257 -7.40 -15.50 10.05
N ALA A 258 -7.63 -14.97 11.27
CA ALA A 258 -7.89 -15.79 12.45
C ALA A 258 -9.30 -16.40 12.46
N GLU A 259 -10.30 -15.70 11.93
CA GLU A 259 -11.68 -16.18 11.88
C GLU A 259 -11.86 -17.25 10.81
N GLN A 260 -12.52 -18.34 11.14
CA GLN A 260 -12.95 -19.35 10.16
C GLN A 260 -14.23 -18.88 9.47
N LEU A 261 -14.18 -18.72 8.15
CA LEU A 261 -15.32 -18.32 7.35
C LEU A 261 -15.97 -19.55 6.69
N PRO A 262 -17.28 -19.54 6.44
CA PRO A 262 -17.93 -20.55 5.61
C PRO A 262 -17.36 -20.55 4.18
N HIS A 263 -17.34 -21.71 3.52
CA HIS A 263 -16.91 -21.82 2.14
C HIS A 263 -17.72 -20.94 1.19
N ALA A 264 -17.03 -20.16 0.37
CA ALA A 264 -17.63 -19.45 -0.74
C ALA A 264 -17.64 -20.37 -1.98
N ALA A 265 -18.80 -20.60 -2.59
CA ALA A 265 -18.86 -21.38 -3.82
C ALA A 265 -18.42 -20.53 -5.02
N PHE A 266 -17.35 -20.92 -5.70
CA PHE A 266 -16.90 -20.28 -6.92
C PHE A 266 -17.43 -21.02 -8.15
N ASP A 267 -17.64 -20.29 -9.23
CA ASP A 267 -17.88 -20.79 -10.58
C ASP A 267 -16.76 -20.32 -11.53
N THR A 268 -16.83 -20.74 -12.79
CA THR A 268 -15.88 -20.33 -13.85
C THR A 268 -15.74 -18.81 -13.95
N CYS A 269 -16.88 -18.07 -13.86
CA CYS A 269 -16.88 -16.62 -13.97
C CYS A 269 -16.19 -15.96 -12.77
N MET A 270 -16.45 -16.42 -11.55
CA MET A 270 -15.85 -15.88 -10.34
C MET A 270 -14.34 -16.16 -10.27
N ARG A 271 -13.93 -17.38 -10.67
CA ARG A 271 -12.51 -17.71 -10.81
C ARG A 271 -11.81 -16.79 -11.81
N GLN A 272 -12.42 -16.55 -12.97
CA GLN A 272 -11.86 -15.63 -13.97
C GLN A 272 -11.79 -14.20 -13.45
N LEU A 273 -12.82 -13.70 -12.76
CA LEU A 273 -12.80 -12.37 -12.14
C LEU A 273 -11.67 -12.22 -11.11
N LEU A 274 -11.40 -13.27 -10.32
CA LEU A 274 -10.26 -13.25 -9.38
C LEU A 274 -8.92 -13.18 -10.14
N LEU A 275 -8.75 -13.94 -11.20
CA LEU A 275 -7.56 -13.89 -12.06
C LEU A 275 -7.43 -12.52 -12.77
N ASP A 276 -8.54 -11.91 -13.16
CA ASP A 276 -8.54 -10.56 -13.72
C ASP A 276 -8.11 -9.52 -12.67
N CYS A 277 -8.46 -9.71 -11.39
CA CYS A 277 -7.93 -8.90 -10.29
C CYS A 277 -6.42 -9.10 -10.11
N CYS A 278 -5.90 -10.33 -10.20
CA CYS A 278 -4.46 -10.61 -10.15
C CYS A 278 -3.68 -9.96 -11.30
N ALA A 279 -4.33 -9.62 -12.40
CA ALA A 279 -3.68 -8.98 -13.55
C ALA A 279 -3.42 -7.47 -13.38
N LEU A 280 -3.96 -6.85 -12.32
CA LEU A 280 -3.70 -5.45 -11.99
C LEU A 280 -2.42 -5.30 -11.19
N ASP A 281 -1.76 -4.16 -11.31
CA ASP A 281 -0.62 -3.79 -10.45
C ASP A 281 -1.12 -3.10 -9.17
N TRP A 282 -1.33 -3.89 -8.12
CA TRP A 282 -1.81 -3.41 -6.81
C TRP A 282 -0.77 -2.57 -6.07
N SER A 283 0.50 -2.64 -6.44
CA SER A 283 1.55 -1.79 -5.85
C SER A 283 1.33 -0.31 -6.14
N ARG A 284 0.59 0.02 -7.22
CA ARG A 284 0.24 1.40 -7.61
C ARG A 284 -0.98 1.96 -6.87
N ILE A 285 -1.73 1.10 -6.20
CA ILE A 285 -2.92 1.49 -5.46
C ILE A 285 -2.50 1.95 -4.08
N SER A 286 -2.75 3.23 -3.77
CA SER A 286 -2.48 3.76 -2.43
C SER A 286 -3.40 3.11 -1.39
N PRO A 287 -2.88 2.59 -0.26
CA PRO A 287 -3.72 2.11 0.83
C PRO A 287 -4.72 3.15 1.35
N ALA A 288 -4.44 4.45 1.18
CA ALA A 288 -5.36 5.53 1.50
C ALA A 288 -6.64 5.54 0.63
N ILE A 289 -6.62 4.86 -0.52
CA ILE A 289 -7.79 4.76 -1.41
C ILE A 289 -8.63 3.52 -1.08
N PHE A 290 -8.12 2.58 -0.29
CA PHE A 290 -8.85 1.35 0.04
C PHE A 290 -10.23 1.62 0.63
N GLY A 291 -10.36 2.65 1.47
CA GLY A 291 -11.66 3.04 2.01
C GLY A 291 -12.67 3.39 0.93
N SER A 292 -12.28 4.21 -0.03
CA SER A 292 -13.14 4.60 -1.15
C SER A 292 -13.37 3.45 -2.12
N LEU A 293 -12.36 2.63 -2.34
CA LEU A 293 -12.46 1.42 -3.15
C LEU A 293 -13.50 0.47 -2.55
N PHE A 294 -13.41 0.18 -1.25
CA PHE A 294 -14.38 -0.69 -0.59
C PHE A 294 -15.78 -0.12 -0.51
N GLN A 295 -15.92 1.17 -0.23
CA GLN A 295 -17.21 1.84 -0.27
C GLN A 295 -17.87 1.73 -1.65
N SER A 296 -17.06 1.88 -2.71
CA SER A 296 -17.53 1.72 -4.09
C SER A 296 -17.79 0.26 -4.46
N VAL A 297 -17.05 -0.69 -3.91
CA VAL A 297 -17.32 -2.13 -4.08
C VAL A 297 -18.67 -2.49 -3.49
N MET A 298 -19.00 -1.97 -2.29
CA MET A 298 -20.25 -2.26 -1.59
C MET A 298 -21.47 -1.57 -2.21
N ASP A 299 -21.32 -0.44 -2.88
CA ASP A 299 -22.39 0.31 -3.54
C ASP A 299 -22.12 0.50 -5.03
N ALA A 300 -22.92 -0.17 -5.86
CA ALA A 300 -22.80 -0.12 -7.32
C ALA A 300 -22.96 1.30 -7.91
N THR A 301 -23.67 2.20 -7.22
CA THR A 301 -23.86 3.59 -7.66
C THR A 301 -22.62 4.43 -7.41
N LEU A 302 -21.84 4.10 -6.39
CA LEU A 302 -20.59 4.79 -6.03
C LEU A 302 -19.38 4.35 -6.86
N ARG A 303 -19.42 3.15 -7.46
CA ARG A 303 -18.29 2.62 -8.26
C ARG A 303 -17.86 3.57 -9.39
N ARG A 304 -18.83 4.19 -10.07
CA ARG A 304 -18.57 5.13 -11.18
C ARG A 304 -18.09 6.49 -10.72
N ASN A 305 -18.26 6.83 -9.45
CA ASN A 305 -17.97 8.14 -8.86
C ASN A 305 -16.87 8.08 -7.80
N LEU A 306 -15.87 7.24 -7.98
CA LEU A 306 -14.80 6.93 -7.02
C LEU A 306 -14.02 8.18 -6.59
N GLY A 307 -14.26 9.28 -6.69
CA GLY A 307 -13.62 10.51 -6.18
C GLY A 307 -14.58 11.48 -5.53
N ALA A 308 -15.91 11.20 -5.58
CA ALA A 308 -16.92 12.19 -5.19
C ALA A 308 -17.31 12.14 -3.71
N HIS A 309 -17.05 11.05 -3.00
CA HIS A 309 -17.61 10.80 -1.66
C HIS A 309 -16.59 10.56 -0.54
N TYR A 310 -15.30 10.53 -0.83
CA TYR A 310 -14.26 10.41 0.22
C TYR A 310 -13.40 11.68 0.32
N THR A 311 -12.76 11.87 1.47
CA THR A 311 -11.85 12.98 1.65
C THR A 311 -10.57 12.74 0.85
N THR A 312 -10.40 13.47 -0.24
CA THR A 312 -9.24 13.31 -1.13
C THR A 312 -7.93 13.57 -0.38
N GLU A 313 -6.84 12.95 -0.83
CA GLU A 313 -5.51 13.17 -0.26
C GLU A 313 -5.16 14.66 -0.17
N LYS A 314 -5.47 15.44 -1.20
CA LYS A 314 -5.27 16.88 -1.22
C LYS A 314 -5.99 17.58 -0.06
N ASN A 315 -7.20 17.17 0.28
CA ASN A 315 -7.98 17.76 1.37
C ASN A 315 -7.46 17.28 2.74
N ILE A 316 -7.03 16.02 2.86
CA ILE A 316 -6.38 15.52 4.06
C ILE A 316 -5.09 16.31 4.33
N LEU A 317 -4.26 16.53 3.30
CA LEU A 317 -3.03 17.32 3.41
C LEU A 317 -3.30 18.79 3.82
N LYS A 318 -4.42 19.39 3.40
CA LYS A 318 -4.81 20.74 3.88
C LYS A 318 -5.05 20.77 5.40
N LEU A 319 -5.44 19.65 6.01
CA LEU A 319 -5.66 19.57 7.44
C LEU A 319 -4.38 19.19 8.19
N ILE A 320 -3.63 18.17 7.75
CA ILE A 320 -2.48 17.66 8.50
C ILE A 320 -1.24 18.55 8.39
N LYS A 321 -1.07 19.28 7.27
CA LYS A 321 0.05 20.21 7.10
C LYS A 321 0.10 21.25 8.22
N PRO A 322 -0.92 22.10 8.40
CA PRO A 322 -0.91 23.12 9.46
C PRO A 322 -1.08 22.52 10.86
N LEU A 323 -1.61 21.29 10.99
CA LEU A 323 -1.77 20.65 12.28
C LEU A 323 -0.41 20.25 12.90
N PHE A 324 0.47 19.61 12.12
CA PHE A 324 1.76 19.12 12.61
C PHE A 324 2.88 19.09 11.57
N LEU A 325 2.58 18.81 10.30
CA LEU A 325 3.60 18.45 9.32
C LEU A 325 4.51 19.63 8.97
N ASP A 326 3.95 20.82 8.81
CA ASP A 326 4.72 22.03 8.45
C ASP A 326 5.69 22.41 9.57
N GLU A 327 5.28 22.28 10.84
CA GLU A 327 6.12 22.56 12.00
C GLU A 327 7.29 21.55 12.07
N LEU A 328 7.00 20.26 11.92
CA LEU A 328 8.02 19.20 11.94
C LEU A 328 9.01 19.34 10.77
N ARG A 329 8.53 19.66 9.56
CA ARG A 329 9.40 19.89 8.40
C ARG A 329 10.27 21.14 8.58
N ALA A 330 9.73 22.23 9.13
CA ALA A 330 10.51 23.43 9.43
C ALA A 330 11.58 23.17 10.49
N GLU A 331 11.27 22.37 11.51
CA GLU A 331 12.26 21.93 12.50
C GLU A 331 13.36 21.09 11.86
N PHE A 332 13.01 20.08 11.07
CA PHE A 332 13.98 19.28 10.32
C PHE A 332 14.91 20.14 9.46
N GLU A 333 14.39 21.06 8.66
CA GLU A 333 15.20 21.94 7.81
C GLU A 333 16.21 22.76 8.60
N ARG A 334 15.83 23.22 9.80
CA ARG A 334 16.71 24.00 10.69
C ARG A 334 17.85 23.19 11.30
N ILE A 335 17.64 21.88 11.53
CA ILE A 335 18.58 21.02 12.26
C ILE A 335 19.31 20.01 11.38
N LYS A 336 18.97 19.90 10.08
CA LYS A 336 19.43 18.85 9.17
C LYS A 336 20.96 18.70 9.02
N THR A 337 21.74 19.70 9.45
CA THR A 337 23.21 19.66 9.47
C THR A 337 23.78 19.27 10.84
N HIS A 338 22.97 19.10 11.86
CA HIS A 338 23.39 18.85 13.24
C HIS A 338 23.02 17.43 13.68
N ARG A 339 23.94 16.48 13.55
CA ARG A 339 23.72 15.05 13.80
C ARG A 339 23.00 14.76 15.13
N LYS A 340 23.50 15.27 16.25
CA LYS A 340 22.90 15.01 17.56
C LYS A 340 21.43 15.49 17.66
N ARG A 341 21.13 16.68 17.11
CA ARG A 341 19.76 17.19 17.07
C ARG A 341 18.86 16.39 16.14
N LEU A 342 19.40 15.85 15.03
CA LEU A 342 18.68 14.94 14.16
C LEU A 342 18.32 13.63 14.86
N GLU A 343 19.24 13.08 15.64
CA GLU A 343 18.97 11.88 16.45
C GLU A 343 17.89 12.14 17.52
N GLU A 344 17.96 13.28 18.21
CA GLU A 344 16.93 13.71 19.16
C GLU A 344 15.56 13.92 18.47
N PHE A 345 15.56 14.52 17.30
CA PHE A 345 14.37 14.72 16.48
C PHE A 345 13.79 13.40 15.97
N HIS A 346 14.62 12.46 15.54
CA HIS A 346 14.18 11.11 15.17
C HIS A 346 13.47 10.40 16.34
N GLN A 347 14.01 10.50 17.55
CA GLN A 347 13.37 9.99 18.76
C GLN A 347 12.07 10.75 19.08
N HIS A 348 11.99 12.03 18.76
CA HIS A 348 10.77 12.81 18.92
C HIS A 348 9.66 12.32 17.96
N LEU A 349 9.97 12.07 16.68
CA LEU A 349 9.00 11.52 15.72
C LEU A 349 8.40 10.20 16.20
N ALA A 350 9.21 9.33 16.82
CA ALA A 350 8.79 8.05 17.35
C ALA A 350 7.82 8.14 18.55
N ARG A 351 7.73 9.29 19.22
CA ARG A 351 6.85 9.51 20.38
C ARG A 351 5.54 10.19 20.03
N LEU A 352 5.41 10.71 18.80
CA LEU A 352 4.18 11.33 18.36
C LEU A 352 3.07 10.29 18.25
N THR A 353 1.87 10.65 18.69
CA THR A 353 0.71 9.77 18.62
C THR A 353 -0.51 10.50 18.07
N PHE A 354 -1.34 9.76 17.37
CA PHE A 354 -2.43 10.30 16.56
C PHE A 354 -3.72 9.56 16.85
N LEU A 355 -4.83 10.30 17.04
CA LEU A 355 -6.16 9.73 17.23
C LEU A 355 -7.12 10.28 16.17
N ASP A 356 -7.78 9.39 15.44
CA ASP A 356 -8.95 9.71 14.62
C ASP A 356 -10.21 9.08 15.24
N PRO A 357 -11.07 9.88 15.90
CA PRO A 357 -12.25 9.34 16.59
C PRO A 357 -13.46 9.09 15.67
N ALA A 358 -13.28 9.13 14.37
CA ALA A 358 -14.27 8.75 13.35
C ALA A 358 -13.52 8.34 12.07
N CYS A 359 -12.65 7.31 12.21
CA CYS A 359 -11.60 7.06 11.24
C CYS A 359 -12.10 6.46 9.92
N GLY A 360 -13.31 5.91 9.87
CA GLY A 360 -13.77 5.21 8.68
C GLY A 360 -12.78 4.10 8.32
N CYS A 361 -12.40 4.04 7.06
CA CYS A 361 -11.38 3.12 6.56
C CYS A 361 -9.93 3.61 6.80
N GLY A 362 -9.72 4.60 7.67
CA GLY A 362 -8.40 5.02 8.13
C GLY A 362 -7.68 6.02 7.23
N ASN A 363 -8.32 6.65 6.26
CA ASN A 363 -7.65 7.50 5.26
C ASN A 363 -6.78 8.61 5.87
N PHE A 364 -7.27 9.29 6.92
CA PHE A 364 -6.50 10.33 7.61
C PHE A 364 -5.28 9.74 8.32
N LEU A 365 -5.44 8.61 9.01
CA LEU A 365 -4.36 7.93 9.72
C LEU A 365 -3.30 7.40 8.74
N VAL A 366 -3.72 6.80 7.62
CA VAL A 366 -2.82 6.26 6.59
C VAL A 366 -1.97 7.37 5.97
N ILE A 367 -2.57 8.51 5.61
CA ILE A 367 -1.83 9.63 5.02
C ILE A 367 -0.94 10.30 6.06
N ALA A 368 -1.41 10.48 7.31
CA ALA A 368 -0.59 11.02 8.39
C ALA A 368 0.63 10.12 8.67
N TYR A 369 0.42 8.80 8.70
CA TYR A 369 1.50 7.82 8.85
C TYR A 369 2.50 7.90 7.70
N ARG A 370 2.02 7.91 6.45
CA ARG A 370 2.89 8.05 5.27
C ARG A 370 3.76 9.30 5.34
N GLU A 371 3.18 10.46 5.65
CA GLU A 371 3.92 11.73 5.73
C GLU A 371 4.94 11.72 6.86
N LEU A 372 4.60 11.11 8.02
CA LEU A 372 5.53 10.93 9.12
C LEU A 372 6.72 10.05 8.71
N ARG A 373 6.47 8.93 8.02
CA ARG A 373 7.50 8.01 7.53
C ARG A 373 8.36 8.64 6.41
N LEU A 374 7.78 9.50 5.57
CA LEU A 374 8.56 10.27 4.57
C LEU A 374 9.51 11.25 5.26
N LEU A 375 9.06 11.92 6.30
CA LEU A 375 9.92 12.80 7.09
C LEU A 375 11.02 12.01 7.83
N GLU A 376 10.70 10.86 8.41
CA GLU A 376 11.68 9.94 8.98
C GLU A 376 12.73 9.52 7.95
N LEU A 377 12.31 9.20 6.71
CA LEU A 377 13.23 8.87 5.62
C LEU A 377 14.18 10.03 5.30
N ASP A 378 13.68 11.27 5.30
CA ASP A 378 14.52 12.47 5.10
C ASP A 378 15.53 12.65 6.26
N VAL A 379 15.14 12.35 7.50
CA VAL A 379 16.04 12.33 8.66
C VAL A 379 17.12 11.27 8.50
N LEU A 380 16.75 10.04 8.12
CA LEU A 380 17.70 8.95 7.89
C LEU A 380 18.70 9.28 6.78
N ARG A 381 18.24 9.91 5.67
CA ARG A 381 19.11 10.40 4.60
C ARG A 381 20.10 11.46 5.09
N ALA A 382 19.67 12.35 5.97
CA ALA A 382 20.53 13.39 6.52
C ALA A 382 21.57 12.81 7.48
N LEU A 383 21.22 11.78 8.24
CA LEU A 383 22.13 11.05 9.14
C LEU A 383 23.16 10.22 8.38
N ASP A 384 22.78 9.65 7.22
CA ASP A 384 23.66 8.81 6.38
C ASP A 384 24.77 9.61 5.65
N LYS A 385 24.55 10.90 5.36
CA LYS A 385 25.50 11.74 4.64
C LYS A 385 26.81 12.03 5.36
N GLY A 386 26.99 11.55 6.57
CA GLY A 386 28.09 11.94 7.46
C GLY A 386 29.37 11.11 7.38
N GLU A 387 29.36 9.84 6.94
CA GLU A 387 30.56 8.98 6.93
C GLU A 387 30.44 7.83 5.93
N ALA A 388 31.52 7.58 5.16
CA ALA A 388 31.61 6.56 4.11
C ALA A 388 31.61 5.09 4.60
N SER A 389 31.31 4.80 5.87
CA SER A 389 31.38 3.43 6.42
C SER A 389 30.48 3.15 7.63
N LEU A 390 29.46 3.94 7.91
CA LEU A 390 28.56 3.57 9.00
C LEU A 390 27.57 2.51 8.53
N ASP A 391 27.55 1.45 9.29
CA ASP A 391 26.61 0.36 9.17
C ASP A 391 25.19 0.94 9.35
N VAL A 392 24.49 1.25 8.23
CA VAL A 392 23.08 1.71 8.23
C VAL A 392 22.18 0.76 9.02
N ALA A 393 22.68 -0.45 9.34
CA ALA A 393 22.04 -1.37 10.29
C ALA A 393 21.87 -0.80 11.71
N GLN A 394 22.53 0.31 12.06
CA GLN A 394 22.36 0.98 13.35
C GLN A 394 21.18 1.97 13.36
N PHE A 395 20.69 2.40 12.19
CA PHE A 395 19.52 3.26 12.13
C PHE A 395 18.25 2.42 12.10
N ASN A 396 17.64 2.25 13.27
CA ASN A 396 16.34 1.61 13.36
C ASN A 396 15.26 2.55 12.79
N ILE A 397 14.31 2.01 12.05
CA ILE A 397 13.05 2.69 11.76
C ILE A 397 12.31 2.77 13.11
N LEU A 398 12.04 3.97 13.55
CA LEU A 398 11.44 4.24 14.88
C LEU A 398 9.94 4.52 14.80
N CYS A 399 9.48 5.16 13.70
CA CYS A 399 8.06 5.40 13.50
C CYS A 399 7.34 4.10 13.15
N ASP A 400 6.22 3.84 13.81
CA ASP A 400 5.48 2.59 13.68
C ASP A 400 3.96 2.83 13.72
N VAL A 401 3.19 1.87 13.24
CA VAL A 401 1.72 1.95 13.20
C VAL A 401 1.07 1.97 14.58
N ASP A 402 1.75 1.51 15.64
CA ASP A 402 1.26 1.55 17.02
C ASP A 402 1.14 2.98 17.62
N GLN A 403 1.66 3.99 16.90
CA GLN A 403 1.46 5.41 17.19
C GLN A 403 0.06 5.91 16.79
N PHE A 404 -0.74 5.08 16.07
CA PHE A 404 -2.00 5.48 15.45
C PHE A 404 -3.19 4.78 16.08
N TYR A 405 -4.16 5.58 16.50
CA TYR A 405 -5.38 5.17 17.18
C TYR A 405 -6.59 5.61 16.38
N GLY A 406 -7.61 4.78 16.28
CA GLY A 406 -8.86 5.09 15.61
C GLY A 406 -10.08 4.58 16.35
N ILE A 407 -11.22 5.21 16.15
CA ILE A 407 -12.53 4.71 16.58
C ILE A 407 -13.43 4.76 15.36
N GLU A 408 -14.08 3.63 15.08
CA GLU A 408 -15.05 3.52 13.98
C GLU A 408 -16.28 2.76 14.44
N ILE A 409 -17.46 3.28 14.06
CA ILE A 409 -18.74 2.72 14.49
C ILE A 409 -19.11 1.45 13.72
N GLU A 410 -18.64 1.32 12.50
CA GLU A 410 -18.87 0.17 11.65
C GLU A 410 -17.66 -0.77 11.70
N GLU A 411 -17.91 -2.06 11.88
CA GLU A 411 -16.87 -3.07 12.06
C GLU A 411 -15.95 -3.19 10.82
N PHE A 412 -16.55 -3.23 9.65
CA PHE A 412 -15.83 -3.45 8.41
C PHE A 412 -14.86 -2.32 8.04
N PRO A 413 -15.24 -1.03 8.06
CA PRO A 413 -14.29 0.06 7.89
C PRO A 413 -13.16 0.04 8.93
N ALA A 414 -13.44 -0.37 10.18
CA ALA A 414 -12.40 -0.50 11.20
C ALA A 414 -11.32 -1.55 10.83
N GLN A 415 -11.74 -2.69 10.29
CA GLN A 415 -10.83 -3.74 9.80
C GLN A 415 -10.02 -3.29 8.59
N ILE A 416 -10.65 -2.56 7.66
CA ILE A 416 -9.95 -1.95 6.52
C ILE A 416 -8.89 -0.97 7.00
N ALA A 417 -9.21 -0.12 8.00
CA ALA A 417 -8.27 0.86 8.54
C ALA A 417 -7.00 0.19 9.11
N GLN A 418 -7.14 -0.91 9.85
CA GLN A 418 -6.01 -1.69 10.35
C GLN A 418 -5.16 -2.25 9.21
N THR A 419 -5.81 -2.87 8.23
CA THR A 419 -5.14 -3.47 7.08
C THR A 419 -4.42 -2.40 6.24
N ALA A 420 -5.09 -1.27 5.97
CA ALA A 420 -4.52 -0.17 5.18
C ALA A 420 -3.30 0.47 5.84
N LEU A 421 -3.31 0.67 7.17
CA LEU A 421 -2.15 1.17 7.92
C LEU A 421 -0.98 0.20 7.85
N TRP A 422 -1.24 -1.09 7.99
CA TRP A 422 -0.21 -2.10 7.88
C TRP A 422 0.38 -2.18 6.46
N LEU A 423 -0.47 -2.14 5.42
CA LEU A 423 -0.01 -2.11 4.02
C LEU A 423 0.83 -0.86 3.74
N MET A 424 0.45 0.29 4.31
CA MET A 424 1.24 1.52 4.21
C MET A 424 2.60 1.39 4.91
N ASP A 425 2.65 0.77 6.11
CA ASP A 425 3.92 0.49 6.79
C ASP A 425 4.83 -0.37 5.92
N HIS A 426 4.29 -1.45 5.35
CA HIS A 426 5.05 -2.30 4.45
C HIS A 426 5.60 -1.53 3.24
N GLN A 427 4.78 -0.72 2.57
CA GLN A 427 5.23 0.11 1.45
C GLN A 427 6.34 1.08 1.85
N MET A 428 6.22 1.72 3.01
CA MET A 428 7.25 2.62 3.51
C MET A 428 8.54 1.89 3.88
N ASN A 429 8.45 0.66 4.42
CA ASN A 429 9.61 -0.18 4.69
C ASN A 429 10.31 -0.62 3.39
N MET A 430 9.55 -0.95 2.34
CA MET A 430 10.11 -1.23 1.01
C MET A 430 10.83 -0.01 0.43
N ARG A 431 10.27 1.19 0.60
CA ARG A 431 10.89 2.43 0.15
C ARG A 431 12.21 2.73 0.89
N VAL A 432 12.26 2.49 2.20
CA VAL A 432 13.51 2.58 2.98
C VAL A 432 14.51 1.52 2.49
N SER A 433 14.03 0.30 2.25
CA SER A 433 14.87 -0.79 1.73
C SER A 433 15.51 -0.44 0.39
N GLU A 434 14.74 0.15 -0.51
CA GLU A 434 15.20 0.61 -1.82
C GLU A 434 16.27 1.73 -1.69
N GLU A 435 15.99 2.71 -0.84
CA GLU A 435 16.88 3.86 -0.64
C GLU A 435 18.26 3.43 -0.10
N PHE A 436 18.26 2.61 0.96
CA PHE A 436 19.49 2.22 1.67
C PHE A 436 20.07 0.87 1.23
N GLY A 437 19.37 0.15 0.34
CA GLY A 437 19.87 -1.11 -0.22
C GLY A 437 19.97 -2.25 0.79
N LYS A 438 19.23 -2.17 1.90
CA LYS A 438 19.08 -3.22 2.91
C LYS A 438 17.61 -3.56 3.04
N TYR A 439 17.30 -4.83 3.22
CA TYR A 439 15.92 -5.29 3.38
C TYR A 439 15.40 -4.98 4.78
N PHE A 440 14.63 -3.92 4.92
CA PHE A 440 13.97 -3.49 6.15
C PHE A 440 12.54 -4.02 6.22
N VAL A 441 12.34 -5.32 6.11
CA VAL A 441 11.01 -5.87 6.33
C VAL A 441 10.85 -6.21 7.80
N ARG A 442 9.95 -5.49 8.45
CA ARG A 442 9.37 -5.96 9.70
C ARG A 442 8.47 -7.14 9.34
N LEU A 443 8.64 -8.27 10.04
CA LEU A 443 7.68 -9.37 9.92
C LEU A 443 6.26 -8.81 10.14
N PRO A 444 5.31 -9.14 9.26
CA PRO A 444 3.98 -8.55 9.29
C PRO A 444 3.34 -8.69 10.69
N LEU A 445 2.69 -7.61 11.13
CA LEU A 445 1.74 -7.56 12.25
C LEU A 445 2.27 -7.85 13.66
N ARG A 446 3.58 -7.65 13.94
CA ARG A 446 4.05 -7.62 15.35
C ARG A 446 3.45 -6.46 16.14
N LYS A 447 3.21 -5.33 15.49
CA LYS A 447 2.52 -4.17 16.01
C LYS A 447 1.39 -3.80 15.05
N SER A 448 0.25 -3.43 15.57
CA SER A 448 -0.91 -2.97 14.81
C SER A 448 -1.37 -1.63 15.35
N ALA A 449 -1.95 -0.81 14.47
CA ALA A 449 -2.71 0.35 14.91
C ALA A 449 -3.88 -0.09 15.80
N THR A 450 -4.17 0.69 16.81
CA THR A 450 -5.29 0.41 17.71
C THR A 450 -6.56 1.04 17.12
N ILE A 451 -7.33 0.26 16.36
CA ILE A 451 -8.62 0.69 15.82
C ILE A 451 -9.72 0.00 16.61
N LEU A 452 -10.50 0.79 17.34
CA LEU A 452 -11.62 0.30 18.13
C LEU A 452 -12.91 0.35 17.31
N HIS A 453 -13.59 -0.78 17.16
CA HIS A 453 -14.97 -0.82 16.70
C HIS A 453 -15.89 -0.35 17.82
N GLY A 454 -16.58 0.80 17.62
CA GLY A 454 -17.47 1.35 18.62
C GLY A 454 -17.91 2.80 18.35
N ASN A 455 -18.90 3.25 19.10
CA ASN A 455 -19.37 4.62 19.01
C ASN A 455 -18.45 5.58 19.78
N ALA A 456 -17.72 6.43 19.06
CA ALA A 456 -16.76 7.39 19.62
C ALA A 456 -17.39 8.35 20.65
N LEU A 457 -18.66 8.69 20.50
CA LEU A 457 -19.35 9.59 21.44
C LEU A 457 -19.68 8.92 22.77
N ARG A 458 -19.80 7.58 22.80
CA ARG A 458 -20.09 6.77 24.00
C ARG A 458 -18.83 6.16 24.60
N THR A 459 -17.77 6.04 23.82
CA THR A 459 -16.49 5.49 24.27
C THR A 459 -15.70 6.51 25.06
N ASP A 460 -15.08 6.12 26.16
CA ASP A 460 -14.08 6.95 26.82
C ASP A 460 -12.74 6.84 26.09
N TRP A 461 -12.31 7.91 25.46
CA TRP A 461 -11.04 7.95 24.70
C TRP A 461 -9.81 7.72 25.57
N ARG A 462 -9.89 8.01 26.87
CA ARG A 462 -8.80 7.75 27.84
C ARG A 462 -8.50 6.27 28.02
N GLY A 463 -9.49 5.42 27.74
CA GLY A 463 -9.31 3.97 27.74
C GLY A 463 -8.58 3.43 26.50
N ILE A 464 -8.48 4.24 25.42
CA ILE A 464 -7.79 3.88 24.19
C ILE A 464 -6.36 4.42 24.20
N VAL A 465 -6.20 5.69 24.46
CA VAL A 465 -4.91 6.37 24.63
C VAL A 465 -5.03 7.38 25.76
N LYS A 466 -4.02 7.45 26.60
CA LYS A 466 -4.00 8.41 27.70
C LYS A 466 -3.71 9.83 27.18
N PRO A 467 -4.34 10.89 27.73
CA PRO A 467 -4.10 12.26 27.28
C PRO A 467 -2.61 12.64 27.28
N GLU A 468 -1.83 12.19 28.29
CA GLU A 468 -0.41 12.51 28.41
C GLU A 468 0.44 11.90 27.28
N ALA A 469 -0.06 10.83 26.65
CA ALA A 469 0.61 10.15 25.57
C ALA A 469 0.15 10.63 24.18
N LEU A 470 -0.97 11.39 24.09
CA LEU A 470 -1.52 11.81 22.80
C LEU A 470 -0.95 13.14 22.34
N SER A 471 -0.56 13.22 21.06
CA SER A 471 -0.04 14.44 20.43
C SER A 471 -1.10 15.15 19.59
N TYR A 472 -1.85 14.40 18.78
CA TYR A 472 -2.75 14.99 17.78
C TYR A 472 -4.08 14.25 17.69
N ILE A 473 -5.17 15.02 17.52
CA ILE A 473 -6.51 14.50 17.15
C ILE A 473 -6.82 15.04 15.75
N LEU A 474 -7.27 14.17 14.86
CA LEU A 474 -7.57 14.54 13.48
C LEU A 474 -8.73 13.69 12.95
N GLY A 475 -9.37 14.12 11.87
CA GLY A 475 -10.39 13.32 11.23
C GLY A 475 -11.48 14.10 10.50
N ASN A 476 -12.41 13.34 9.92
CA ASN A 476 -13.60 13.84 9.25
C ASN A 476 -14.87 13.23 9.87
N PRO A 477 -15.29 13.70 11.05
CA PRO A 477 -16.47 13.17 11.72
C PRO A 477 -17.75 13.37 10.90
N PRO A 478 -18.78 12.55 11.10
CA PRO A 478 -20.01 12.63 10.33
C PRO A 478 -20.77 13.93 10.58
N PHE A 479 -21.31 14.48 9.49
CA PHE A 479 -22.16 15.67 9.49
C PHE A 479 -23.63 15.31 9.62
N GLY A 480 -24.43 16.16 10.23
CA GLY A 480 -25.85 15.95 10.34
C GLY A 480 -26.59 17.16 10.85
N GLY A 481 -27.21 17.93 9.96
CA GLY A 481 -28.11 19.01 10.35
C GLY A 481 -29.34 18.49 11.12
N LYS A 482 -29.99 19.39 11.89
CA LYS A 482 -31.11 19.08 12.82
C LYS A 482 -32.19 18.17 12.23
N GLN A 483 -32.51 18.33 10.94
CA GLN A 483 -33.59 17.61 10.27
C GLN A 483 -33.25 16.17 9.91
N TYR A 484 -31.96 15.87 9.72
CA TYR A 484 -31.48 14.59 9.17
C TYR A 484 -30.95 13.63 10.23
N ARG A 485 -30.90 14.06 11.50
CA ARG A 485 -30.36 13.23 12.59
C ARG A 485 -31.31 12.11 13.00
N SER A 486 -30.74 10.92 13.15
CA SER A 486 -31.46 9.77 13.71
C SER A 486 -31.79 9.98 15.20
N ILE A 487 -32.64 9.14 15.75
CA ILE A 487 -32.96 9.15 17.19
C ILE A 487 -31.72 8.91 18.03
N VAL A 488 -30.85 7.99 17.59
CA VAL A 488 -29.57 7.67 18.26
C VAL A 488 -28.64 8.88 18.26
N GLN A 489 -28.46 9.53 17.13
CA GLN A 489 -27.62 10.73 17.02
C GLN A 489 -28.14 11.90 17.87
N LYS A 490 -29.46 12.05 17.97
CA LYS A 490 -30.06 13.06 18.86
C LYS A 490 -29.76 12.75 20.34
N ALA A 491 -29.83 11.49 20.75
CA ALA A 491 -29.52 11.06 22.11
C ALA A 491 -28.03 11.27 22.44
N ASP A 492 -27.12 10.88 21.52
CA ASP A 492 -25.68 11.08 21.68
C ASP A 492 -25.32 12.57 21.80
N MET A 493 -25.96 13.40 20.99
CA MET A 493 -25.78 14.86 21.04
C MET A 493 -26.29 15.46 22.35
N ALA A 494 -27.48 15.05 22.81
CA ALA A 494 -28.04 15.51 24.07
C ALA A 494 -27.14 15.14 25.27
N ALA A 495 -26.54 13.93 25.24
CA ALA A 495 -25.60 13.48 26.27
C ALA A 495 -24.29 14.31 26.22
N THR A 496 -23.74 14.54 25.04
CA THR A 496 -22.47 15.29 24.86
C THR A 496 -22.61 16.76 25.27
N PHE A 497 -23.75 17.40 24.96
CA PHE A 497 -24.02 18.81 25.29
C PHE A 497 -24.93 18.98 26.52
N ALA A 498 -24.91 18.03 27.47
CA ALA A 498 -25.67 18.18 28.70
C ALA A 498 -25.33 19.51 29.41
N GLY A 499 -26.38 20.29 29.74
CA GLY A 499 -26.23 21.61 30.38
C GLY A 499 -25.96 22.78 29.42
N VAL A 500 -25.85 22.56 28.10
CA VAL A 500 -25.70 23.64 27.11
C VAL A 500 -27.04 23.99 26.49
N SER A 501 -27.54 25.21 26.79
CA SER A 501 -28.80 25.67 26.24
C SER A 501 -28.70 25.88 24.73
N GLY A 502 -29.76 25.49 23.99
CA GLY A 502 -29.81 25.66 22.54
C GLY A 502 -29.01 24.66 21.71
N ALA A 503 -28.32 23.70 22.32
CA ALA A 503 -27.47 22.74 21.61
C ALA A 503 -28.20 21.91 20.54
N GLY A 504 -29.53 21.82 20.60
CA GLY A 504 -30.35 21.08 19.61
C GLY A 504 -30.25 21.59 18.17
N VAL A 505 -29.79 22.82 17.92
CA VAL A 505 -29.61 23.39 16.57
C VAL A 505 -28.24 23.12 15.98
N LEU A 506 -27.26 22.71 16.81
CA LEU A 506 -25.89 22.47 16.37
C LEU A 506 -25.83 21.32 15.35
N ASP A 507 -24.85 21.34 14.45
CA ASP A 507 -24.57 20.20 13.56
C ASP A 507 -23.98 19.04 14.36
N PHE A 508 -24.23 17.79 13.91
CA PHE A 508 -23.78 16.60 14.61
C PHE A 508 -22.26 16.54 14.78
N VAL A 509 -21.49 17.05 13.84
CA VAL A 509 -20.01 17.11 13.90
C VAL A 509 -19.51 17.87 15.15
N THR A 510 -20.30 18.80 15.69
CA THR A 510 -19.92 19.59 16.87
C THR A 510 -19.74 18.74 18.14
N THR A 511 -20.33 17.54 18.18
CA THR A 511 -20.15 16.60 19.29
C THR A 511 -18.70 16.12 19.41
N TRP A 512 -17.99 15.95 18.29
CA TRP A 512 -16.57 15.62 18.29
C TRP A 512 -15.70 16.80 18.77
N TYR A 513 -16.04 18.03 18.39
CA TYR A 513 -15.35 19.22 18.91
C TYR A 513 -15.48 19.31 20.42
N ARG A 514 -16.69 19.09 20.94
CA ARG A 514 -16.95 19.13 22.38
C ARG A 514 -16.18 18.01 23.11
N LYS A 515 -16.26 16.80 22.60
CA LYS A 515 -15.59 15.65 23.21
C LYS A 515 -14.08 15.78 23.17
N ALA A 516 -13.52 16.29 22.06
CA ALA A 516 -12.10 16.60 21.96
C ALA A 516 -11.68 17.67 22.98
N ALA A 517 -12.48 18.74 23.13
CA ALA A 517 -12.20 19.78 24.12
C ALA A 517 -12.18 19.23 25.56
N ASP A 518 -13.12 18.34 25.91
CA ASP A 518 -13.18 17.69 27.22
C ASP A 518 -11.98 16.75 27.44
N TYR A 519 -11.52 16.06 26.40
CA TYR A 519 -10.33 15.21 26.45
C TYR A 519 -9.03 16.01 26.56
N MET A 520 -8.91 17.09 25.79
CA MET A 520 -7.74 17.98 25.77
C MET A 520 -7.57 18.80 27.06
N ALA A 521 -8.62 18.90 27.88
CA ALA A 521 -8.53 19.60 29.17
C ALA A 521 -7.48 18.94 30.11
N ASP A 522 -7.24 17.64 29.97
CA ASP A 522 -6.24 16.90 30.77
C ASP A 522 -4.81 17.08 30.21
N ASN A 523 -4.65 17.46 28.94
CA ASN A 523 -3.36 17.79 28.32
C ASN A 523 -3.53 18.89 27.26
N PRO A 524 -3.30 20.15 27.62
CA PRO A 524 -3.50 21.28 26.70
C PRO A 524 -2.44 21.39 25.59
N THR A 525 -1.46 20.51 25.54
CA THR A 525 -0.47 20.45 24.44
C THR A 525 -1.01 19.70 23.22
N ILE A 526 -2.07 18.92 23.36
CA ILE A 526 -2.72 18.23 22.25
C ILE A 526 -3.29 19.27 21.27
N LYS A 527 -3.02 19.06 19.97
CA LYS A 527 -3.64 19.84 18.89
C LYS A 527 -4.70 18.99 18.20
N ALA A 528 -5.86 19.59 17.90
CA ALA A 528 -6.96 18.91 17.20
C ALA A 528 -7.35 19.63 15.91
N ALA A 529 -7.66 18.87 14.87
CA ALA A 529 -8.19 19.41 13.61
C ALA A 529 -9.23 18.47 13.01
N PHE A 530 -10.40 19.00 12.69
CA PHE A 530 -11.49 18.25 12.08
C PHE A 530 -11.98 18.91 10.78
N VAL A 531 -12.37 18.10 9.82
CA VAL A 531 -13.21 18.55 8.72
C VAL A 531 -14.60 18.83 9.27
N SER A 532 -15.21 19.89 8.82
CA SER A 532 -16.50 20.33 9.32
C SER A 532 -17.35 21.00 8.24
N THR A 533 -18.63 21.15 8.52
CA THR A 533 -19.54 21.97 7.69
C THR A 533 -19.36 23.45 8.00
N ASN A 534 -19.69 24.32 7.04
CA ASN A 534 -19.70 25.79 7.25
C ASN A 534 -20.68 26.22 8.35
N SER A 535 -21.62 25.39 8.74
CA SER A 535 -22.64 25.70 9.76
C SER A 535 -22.04 26.05 11.12
N ILE A 536 -20.84 25.52 11.46
CA ILE A 536 -20.15 25.86 12.72
C ILE A 536 -19.58 27.28 12.73
N THR A 537 -19.50 27.96 11.58
CA THR A 537 -18.98 29.30 11.42
C THR A 537 -20.05 30.34 11.05
N GLN A 538 -21.32 29.90 10.96
CA GLN A 538 -22.43 30.76 10.48
C GLN A 538 -23.70 30.58 11.32
N GLY A 539 -24.49 31.62 11.38
CA GLY A 539 -25.81 31.62 12.00
C GLY A 539 -25.81 31.39 13.52
N GLU A 540 -26.89 30.83 14.02
CA GLU A 540 -27.15 30.63 15.46
C GLU A 540 -26.18 29.65 16.14
N GLN A 541 -25.54 28.76 15.38
CA GLN A 541 -24.61 27.78 15.93
C GLN A 541 -23.35 28.42 16.51
N VAL A 542 -22.88 29.51 15.93
CA VAL A 542 -21.68 30.25 16.37
C VAL A 542 -21.83 30.69 17.83
N GLY A 543 -22.98 31.28 18.18
CA GLY A 543 -23.25 31.79 19.53
C GLY A 543 -23.40 30.69 20.59
N ILE A 544 -23.58 29.44 20.20
CA ILE A 544 -23.75 28.29 21.11
C ILE A 544 -22.45 27.49 21.23
N LEU A 545 -21.85 27.13 20.12
CA LEU A 545 -20.67 26.24 20.08
C LEU A 545 -19.41 26.93 20.62
N TRP A 546 -19.05 28.09 20.04
CA TRP A 546 -17.75 28.69 20.33
C TRP A 546 -17.62 29.25 21.75
N PRO A 547 -18.62 29.89 22.37
CA PRO A 547 -18.53 30.27 23.78
C PRO A 547 -18.30 29.08 24.72
N ASP A 548 -18.90 27.92 24.43
CA ASP A 548 -18.70 26.71 25.21
C ASP A 548 -17.27 26.15 25.07
N LEU A 549 -16.74 26.07 23.84
CA LEU A 549 -15.38 25.59 23.57
C LEU A 549 -14.31 26.57 24.12
N LEU A 550 -14.49 27.89 23.94
CA LEU A 550 -13.54 28.88 24.41
C LEU A 550 -13.47 28.93 25.95
N LYS A 551 -14.60 28.73 26.65
CA LYS A 551 -14.62 28.59 28.13
C LYS A 551 -13.81 27.38 28.61
N ARG A 552 -13.63 26.38 27.78
CA ARG A 552 -12.82 25.17 28.06
C ARG A 552 -11.33 25.37 27.74
N GLY A 553 -10.92 26.58 27.35
CA GLY A 553 -9.53 26.90 27.04
C GLY A 553 -9.09 26.55 25.62
N VAL A 554 -10.02 26.14 24.73
CA VAL A 554 -9.71 25.87 23.31
C VAL A 554 -9.26 27.15 22.63
N LYS A 555 -8.19 27.07 21.84
CA LYS A 555 -7.67 28.17 21.01
C LYS A 555 -7.71 27.74 19.55
N ILE A 556 -8.20 28.62 18.66
CA ILE A 556 -8.22 28.35 17.22
C ILE A 556 -6.87 28.76 16.63
N HIS A 557 -6.15 27.82 16.04
CA HIS A 557 -4.87 28.07 15.39
C HIS A 557 -5.00 28.30 13.89
N PHE A 558 -5.88 27.57 13.22
CA PHE A 558 -6.13 27.74 11.79
C PHE A 558 -7.56 27.32 11.42
N ALA A 559 -8.03 27.84 10.29
CA ALA A 559 -9.24 27.39 9.61
C ALA A 559 -9.04 27.57 8.10
N HIS A 560 -9.41 26.57 7.32
CA HIS A 560 -9.42 26.62 5.86
C HIS A 560 -10.85 26.42 5.34
N ARG A 561 -11.17 27.06 4.23
CA ARG A 561 -12.44 26.92 3.54
C ARG A 561 -12.25 26.21 2.20
#